data_69a36bac0f9dfdd15663065084c1c3e6
#
_entry.id   69a36bac0f9dfdd15663065084c1c3e6
#
_cell.length_a   1.000
_cell.length_b   1.000
_cell.length_c   1.000
_cell.angle_alpha   90.00
_cell.angle_beta   90.00
_cell.angle_gamma   90.00
#
_symmetry.space_group_name_H-M   'P 1'
#
loop_
_entity.id
_entity.type
_entity.pdbx_description
1 polymer ?
#
loop_
_entity_poly.entity_id
_entity_poly.type
_entity_poly.pdbx_seq_one_letter_code
_entity_poly.pdbx_strand_id
1 'polypeptide(L)'
;APDGMAMDEAYSFEWDVAYLAAVDAGDRSPDLWHRLAEKPFSPLYFFYRQSPRKLIAANRDGMVRADDPPVDMSGMAEVVLTPRGQLRTFLSVPPQRETGGGPWPEPDFRALLRETGLDGSALRPAAPQWASPVDSDRKAAWEGTHGTGDDAVPIRVEAAAYHGRPVWLAVLPPWM
;
A
#
# COMPACT_ATOMS: atom_id res chain seq x y z
N ALA A 1 -4.76 -13.10 -22.44
CA ALA A 1 -4.94 -11.82 -23.13
C ALA A 1 -3.57 -11.31 -23.54
N PRO A 2 -3.42 -10.72 -24.73
CA PRO A 2 -2.18 -10.08 -25.08
C PRO A 2 -2.04 -8.83 -24.23
N ASP A 3 -0.89 -8.77 -23.55
CA ASP A 3 -0.28 -7.58 -22.98
C ASP A 3 -1.13 -6.62 -22.14
N GLY A 4 -1.30 -6.96 -20.87
CA GLY A 4 -1.40 -5.94 -19.82
C GLY A 4 -2.69 -5.11 -19.75
N MET A 5 -3.72 -5.44 -20.50
CA MET A 5 -4.98 -4.71 -20.43
C MET A 5 -5.85 -5.29 -19.30
N ALA A 6 -6.12 -4.46 -18.28
CA ALA A 6 -7.10 -4.78 -17.26
C ALA A 6 -8.45 -5.08 -17.94
N MET A 7 -9.11 -6.18 -17.58
CA MET A 7 -10.47 -6.49 -18.06
C MET A 7 -11.52 -5.91 -17.15
N ASP A 8 -11.17 -5.61 -15.91
CA ASP A 8 -12.05 -5.02 -14.90
C ASP A 8 -11.27 -4.15 -13.94
N GLU A 9 -11.92 -3.13 -13.41
CA GLU A 9 -11.35 -2.21 -12.44
C GLU A 9 -12.38 -1.82 -11.37
N ALA A 10 -11.88 -1.48 -10.19
CA ALA A 10 -12.69 -0.96 -9.11
C ALA A 10 -11.92 0.11 -8.34
N TYR A 11 -12.62 1.11 -7.84
CA TYR A 11 -12.05 2.17 -7.03
C TYR A 11 -13.11 2.77 -6.11
N SER A 12 -12.69 3.18 -4.94
CA SER A 12 -13.55 3.88 -3.98
C SER A 12 -12.71 4.56 -2.91
N PHE A 13 -13.39 5.33 -2.07
CA PHE A 13 -12.85 5.77 -0.79
C PHE A 13 -13.34 4.83 0.32
N GLU A 14 -12.44 4.52 1.25
CA GLU A 14 -12.73 3.69 2.43
C GLU A 14 -12.15 4.32 3.70
N TRP A 15 -12.75 3.93 4.85
CA TRP A 15 -12.27 4.33 6.15
C TRP A 15 -11.14 3.42 6.63
N ASP A 16 -10.07 4.02 7.15
CA ASP A 16 -9.01 3.31 7.86
C ASP A 16 -9.50 2.97 9.28
N VAL A 17 -10.16 1.84 9.41
CA VAL A 17 -10.75 1.39 10.67
C VAL A 17 -9.67 1.14 11.74
N ALA A 18 -8.49 0.66 11.34
CA ALA A 18 -7.38 0.43 12.26
C ALA A 18 -6.85 1.75 12.83
N TYR A 19 -6.68 2.77 11.97
CA TYR A 19 -6.29 4.10 12.40
C TYR A 19 -7.34 4.74 13.29
N LEU A 20 -8.61 4.67 12.90
CA LEU A 20 -9.71 5.20 13.72
C LEU A 20 -9.76 4.54 15.09
N ALA A 21 -9.60 3.22 15.17
CA ALA A 21 -9.55 2.50 16.44
C ALA A 21 -8.35 2.92 17.30
N ALA A 22 -7.20 3.19 16.69
CA ALA A 22 -6.01 3.65 17.42
C ALA A 22 -6.16 5.08 17.96
N VAL A 23 -6.87 5.94 17.25
CA VAL A 23 -7.07 7.35 17.63
C VAL A 23 -8.28 7.52 18.56
N ASP A 24 -9.36 6.75 18.33
CA ASP A 24 -10.64 6.84 19.08
C ASP A 24 -10.57 6.15 20.46
N ALA A 25 -9.42 5.68 20.89
CA ALA A 25 -9.26 5.00 22.19
C ALA A 25 -9.64 5.87 23.42
N GLY A 26 -10.59 6.81 23.26
CA GLY A 26 -11.18 7.61 24.32
C GLY A 26 -11.51 9.06 23.97
N ASP A 27 -11.23 9.52 22.77
CA ASP A 27 -11.52 10.90 22.38
C ASP A 27 -12.87 11.03 21.66
N ARG A 28 -13.87 11.54 22.37
CA ARG A 28 -15.21 11.85 21.84
C ARG A 28 -15.43 13.36 21.68
N SER A 29 -14.37 14.14 21.59
CA SER A 29 -14.49 15.57 21.47
C SER A 29 -15.14 15.98 20.13
N PRO A 30 -15.97 17.04 20.11
CA PRO A 30 -16.64 17.50 18.88
C PRO A 30 -15.69 17.94 17.77
N ASP A 31 -14.45 18.29 18.10
CA ASP A 31 -13.42 18.76 17.20
C ASP A 31 -12.46 17.64 16.73
N LEU A 32 -12.73 16.38 17.07
CA LEU A 32 -11.91 15.22 16.66
C LEU A 32 -11.61 15.23 15.16
N TRP A 33 -12.62 15.40 14.33
CA TRP A 33 -12.46 15.40 12.88
C TRP A 33 -11.57 16.54 12.36
N HIS A 34 -11.64 17.71 12.98
CA HIS A 34 -10.75 18.83 12.66
C HIS A 34 -9.30 18.48 12.95
N ARG A 35 -9.05 17.91 14.12
CA ARG A 35 -7.69 17.48 14.50
C ARG A 35 -7.15 16.36 13.60
N LEU A 36 -8.01 15.39 13.25
CA LEU A 36 -7.63 14.30 12.33
C LEU A 36 -7.24 14.80 10.93
N ALA A 37 -7.86 15.89 10.47
CA ALA A 37 -7.52 16.50 9.18
C ALA A 37 -6.11 17.12 9.15
N GLU A 38 -5.58 17.49 10.32
CA GLU A 38 -4.24 18.09 10.48
C GLU A 38 -3.15 17.04 10.74
N LYS A 39 -3.54 15.79 11.09
CA LYS A 39 -2.59 14.71 11.38
C LYS A 39 -1.87 14.22 10.12
N PRO A 40 -0.65 13.67 10.27
CA PRO A 40 0.11 13.11 9.15
C PRO A 40 -0.60 11.95 8.46
N PHE A 41 -1.44 11.21 9.18
CA PHE A 41 -2.26 10.13 8.62
C PHE A 41 -3.71 10.54 8.50
N SER A 42 -4.37 10.11 7.43
CA SER A 42 -5.80 10.35 7.19
C SER A 42 -6.62 9.13 7.60
N PRO A 43 -7.79 9.34 8.23
CA PRO A 43 -8.74 8.25 8.47
C PRO A 43 -9.43 7.73 7.21
N LEU A 44 -9.20 8.38 6.07
CA LEU A 44 -9.78 8.05 4.78
C LEU A 44 -8.65 7.70 3.81
N TYR A 45 -8.85 6.70 2.97
CA TYR A 45 -7.97 6.37 1.86
C TYR A 45 -8.76 6.10 0.58
N PHE A 46 -8.10 6.25 -0.55
CA PHE A 46 -8.60 5.88 -1.87
C PHE A 46 -7.91 4.59 -2.30
N PHE A 47 -8.66 3.63 -2.82
CA PHE A 47 -8.07 2.48 -3.49
C PHE A 47 -8.43 2.45 -4.97
N TYR A 48 -7.53 1.94 -5.78
CA TYR A 48 -7.74 1.55 -7.16
C TYR A 48 -7.20 0.15 -7.39
N ARG A 49 -8.00 -0.68 -8.01
CA ARG A 49 -7.65 -2.06 -8.35
C ARG A 49 -7.90 -2.33 -9.81
N GLN A 50 -7.06 -3.17 -10.41
CA GLN A 50 -7.27 -3.72 -11.74
C GLN A 50 -7.10 -5.23 -11.73
N SER A 51 -7.80 -5.92 -12.62
CA SER A 51 -7.81 -7.37 -12.72
C SER A 51 -7.89 -7.82 -14.18
N PRO A 52 -7.19 -8.91 -14.56
CA PRO A 52 -7.37 -9.56 -15.85
C PRO A 52 -8.70 -10.34 -15.96
N ARG A 53 -9.48 -10.39 -14.90
CA ARG A 53 -10.82 -11.00 -14.84
C ARG A 53 -11.76 -10.11 -14.06
N LYS A 54 -13.06 -10.37 -14.21
CA LYS A 54 -14.11 -9.69 -13.47
C LYS A 54 -13.86 -9.80 -11.96
N LEU A 55 -13.88 -8.66 -11.26
CA LEU A 55 -13.81 -8.55 -9.81
C LEU A 55 -15.20 -8.93 -9.25
N ILE A 56 -15.26 -9.99 -8.48
CA ILE A 56 -16.50 -10.47 -7.86
C ILE A 56 -16.26 -10.47 -6.35
N ALA A 57 -16.87 -9.52 -5.66
CA ALA A 57 -16.79 -9.43 -4.21
C ALA A 57 -17.45 -10.64 -3.55
N ALA A 58 -16.86 -11.12 -2.46
CA ALA A 58 -17.41 -12.22 -1.65
C ALA A 58 -18.31 -11.72 -0.52
N ASN A 59 -18.25 -10.43 -0.20
CA ASN A 59 -19.11 -9.83 0.83
C ASN A 59 -20.59 -9.79 0.42
N ARG A 60 -21.48 -9.57 1.39
CA ARG A 60 -22.94 -9.66 1.19
C ARG A 60 -23.51 -8.52 0.34
N ASP A 61 -22.89 -7.37 0.33
CA ASP A 61 -23.34 -6.19 -0.42
C ASP A 61 -22.87 -6.22 -1.88
N GLY A 62 -21.96 -7.15 -2.24
CA GLY A 62 -21.43 -7.30 -3.59
C GLY A 62 -20.49 -6.17 -4.03
N MET A 63 -20.09 -5.31 -3.13
CA MET A 63 -19.20 -4.20 -3.44
C MET A 63 -17.73 -4.63 -3.38
N VAL A 64 -16.99 -4.36 -4.44
CA VAL A 64 -15.53 -4.54 -4.44
C VAL A 64 -14.90 -3.55 -3.48
N ARG A 65 -14.04 -4.05 -2.58
CA ARG A 65 -13.30 -3.29 -1.56
C ARG A 65 -11.80 -3.44 -1.78
N ALA A 66 -11.01 -2.72 -1.01
CA ALA A 66 -9.57 -2.85 -1.06
C ALA A 66 -9.09 -4.29 -0.80
N ASP A 67 -9.76 -5.04 0.07
CA ASP A 67 -9.42 -6.41 0.47
C ASP A 67 -10.35 -7.50 -0.11
N ASP A 68 -11.41 -7.12 -0.85
CA ASP A 68 -12.40 -8.07 -1.36
C ASP A 68 -12.79 -7.78 -2.83
N PRO A 69 -12.55 -8.73 -3.75
CA PRO A 69 -11.91 -10.05 -3.57
C PRO A 69 -10.40 -9.93 -3.29
N PRO A 70 -9.73 -11.00 -2.79
CA PRO A 70 -8.27 -10.97 -2.60
C PRO A 70 -7.49 -10.60 -3.87
N VAL A 71 -6.33 -9.94 -3.70
CA VAL A 71 -5.40 -9.62 -4.81
C VAL A 71 -4.39 -10.77 -4.91
N ASP A 72 -4.79 -11.89 -5.50
CA ASP A 72 -4.03 -13.15 -5.50
C ASP A 72 -3.80 -13.75 -6.90
N MET A 73 -4.40 -13.17 -7.94
CA MET A 73 -4.28 -13.66 -9.31
C MET A 73 -3.22 -12.89 -10.09
N SER A 74 -2.37 -13.61 -10.83
CA SER A 74 -1.38 -13.00 -11.73
C SER A 74 -1.98 -11.93 -12.64
N GLY A 75 -1.35 -10.75 -12.64
CA GLY A 75 -1.81 -9.59 -13.41
C GLY A 75 -2.81 -8.71 -12.67
N MET A 76 -3.26 -9.08 -11.47
CA MET A 76 -3.95 -8.15 -10.60
C MET A 76 -2.96 -7.12 -10.03
N ALA A 77 -3.45 -5.90 -9.86
CA ALA A 77 -2.71 -4.85 -9.16
C ALA A 77 -3.65 -3.98 -8.32
N GLU A 78 -3.09 -3.42 -7.26
CA GLU A 78 -3.77 -2.50 -6.37
C GLU A 78 -2.85 -1.37 -5.95
N VAL A 79 -3.41 -0.18 -5.84
CA VAL A 79 -2.80 0.95 -5.14
C VAL A 79 -3.77 1.48 -4.09
N VAL A 80 -3.23 1.80 -2.93
CA VAL A 80 -3.93 2.53 -1.87
C VAL A 80 -3.24 3.87 -1.69
N LEU A 81 -4.01 4.94 -1.77
CA LEU A 81 -3.52 6.31 -1.72
C LEU A 81 -4.15 7.07 -0.55
N THR A 82 -3.40 8.02 -0.01
CA THR A 82 -3.99 9.05 0.86
C THR A 82 -4.93 9.95 0.04
N PRO A 83 -5.82 10.74 0.67
CA PRO A 83 -6.64 11.74 -0.03
C PRO A 83 -5.82 12.81 -0.77
N ARG A 84 -4.53 12.93 -0.45
CA ARG A 84 -3.57 13.81 -1.13
C ARG A 84 -2.88 13.13 -2.33
N GLY A 85 -3.26 11.88 -2.66
CA GLY A 85 -2.67 11.11 -3.76
C GLY A 85 -1.33 10.46 -3.45
N GLN A 86 -0.89 10.43 -2.19
CA GLN A 86 0.38 9.81 -1.77
C GLN A 86 0.20 8.30 -1.61
N LEU A 87 1.16 7.52 -2.07
CA LEU A 87 1.13 6.07 -2.02
C LEU A 87 1.23 5.54 -0.57
N ARG A 88 0.27 4.74 -0.14
CA ARG A 88 0.28 3.99 1.12
C ARG A 88 0.66 2.53 0.90
N THR A 89 0.02 1.91 -0.10
CA THR A 89 0.27 0.51 -0.45
C THR A 89 0.25 0.36 -1.96
N PHE A 90 1.17 -0.43 -2.45
CA PHE A 90 1.20 -0.92 -3.82
C PHE A 90 1.32 -2.44 -3.78
N LEU A 91 0.53 -3.12 -4.59
CA LEU A 91 0.59 -4.55 -4.78
C LEU A 91 0.39 -4.89 -6.25
N SER A 92 1.23 -5.76 -6.81
CA SER A 92 1.10 -6.29 -8.15
C SER A 92 1.47 -7.77 -8.15
N VAL A 93 0.56 -8.62 -8.57
CA VAL A 93 0.76 -10.07 -8.56
C VAL A 93 1.57 -10.48 -9.79
N PRO A 94 2.79 -11.01 -9.61
CA PRO A 94 3.64 -11.44 -10.71
C PRO A 94 3.05 -12.65 -11.47
N PRO A 95 3.58 -12.98 -12.66
CA PRO A 95 3.20 -14.19 -13.39
C PRO A 95 3.47 -15.44 -12.57
N GLN A 96 2.53 -16.38 -12.55
CA GLN A 96 2.71 -17.70 -11.91
C GLN A 96 3.72 -18.60 -12.65
N ARG A 97 3.94 -18.32 -13.92
CA ARG A 97 4.89 -19.09 -14.73
C ARG A 97 5.98 -18.17 -15.23
N GLU A 98 7.20 -18.51 -14.89
CA GLU A 98 8.38 -17.84 -15.43
C GLU A 98 8.60 -18.18 -16.89
N THR A 99 8.82 -17.18 -17.71
CA THR A 99 9.15 -17.33 -19.13
C THR A 99 10.43 -16.53 -19.40
N GLY A 100 11.57 -17.05 -18.96
CA GLY A 100 12.87 -16.41 -19.20
C GLY A 100 13.84 -16.59 -18.04
N GLY A 101 15.11 -16.29 -18.28
CA GLY A 101 16.19 -16.35 -17.30
C GLY A 101 16.88 -14.99 -17.16
N GLY A 102 17.31 -14.66 -15.92
CA GLY A 102 18.05 -13.43 -15.61
C GLY A 102 19.43 -13.35 -16.27
N PRO A 103 20.18 -12.27 -16.08
CA PRO A 103 20.12 -11.39 -14.90
C PRO A 103 19.03 -10.33 -14.99
N TRP A 104 18.36 -10.11 -13.88
CA TRP A 104 17.32 -9.09 -13.75
C TRP A 104 17.94 -7.77 -13.27
N PRO A 105 17.41 -6.60 -13.70
CA PRO A 105 17.90 -5.31 -13.24
C PRO A 105 17.64 -5.11 -11.74
N GLU A 106 18.41 -4.25 -11.12
CA GLU A 106 18.12 -3.81 -9.75
C GLU A 106 16.81 -3.01 -9.72
N PRO A 107 15.91 -3.29 -8.76
CA PRO A 107 14.63 -2.59 -8.66
C PRO A 107 14.81 -1.14 -8.21
N ASP A 108 14.09 -0.22 -8.83
CA ASP A 108 14.06 1.19 -8.41
C ASP A 108 13.04 1.42 -7.26
N PHE A 109 13.40 0.98 -6.07
CA PHE A 109 12.60 1.26 -4.89
C PHE A 109 12.56 2.76 -4.52
N ARG A 110 13.55 3.55 -4.96
CA ARG A 110 13.54 5.00 -4.69
C ARG A 110 12.43 5.72 -5.46
N ALA A 111 12.11 5.27 -6.65
CA ALA A 111 10.97 5.79 -7.39
C ALA A 111 9.67 5.57 -6.60
N LEU A 112 9.44 4.34 -6.11
CA LEU A 112 8.27 4.05 -5.28
C LEU A 112 8.24 4.86 -3.97
N LEU A 113 9.38 5.00 -3.29
CA LEU A 113 9.45 5.81 -2.07
C LEU A 113 9.06 7.27 -2.30
N ARG A 114 9.42 7.86 -3.44
CA ARG A 114 8.99 9.24 -3.76
C ARG A 114 7.48 9.39 -3.83
N GLU A 115 6.79 8.38 -4.34
CA GLU A 115 5.32 8.39 -4.45
C GLU A 115 4.62 8.36 -3.09
N THR A 116 5.31 7.91 -2.03
CA THR A 116 4.74 7.95 -0.67
C THR A 116 4.63 9.35 -0.09
N GLY A 117 5.32 10.32 -0.66
CA GLY A 117 5.42 11.67 -0.12
C GLY A 117 6.12 11.79 1.23
N LEU A 118 6.75 10.71 1.69
CA LEU A 118 7.56 10.73 2.91
C LEU A 118 8.89 11.46 2.67
N ASP A 119 9.37 12.15 3.69
CA ASP A 119 10.70 12.75 3.63
C ASP A 119 11.77 11.65 3.61
N GLY A 120 12.37 11.45 2.45
CA GLY A 120 13.41 10.44 2.27
C GLY A 120 14.65 10.68 3.16
N SER A 121 14.89 11.91 3.63
CA SER A 121 15.98 12.23 4.56
C SER A 121 15.68 11.75 5.99
N ALA A 122 14.41 11.59 6.33
CA ALA A 122 13.96 11.06 7.61
C ALA A 122 13.89 9.52 7.64
N LEU A 123 14.08 8.85 6.48
CA LEU A 123 14.07 7.42 6.35
C LEU A 123 15.48 6.83 6.36
N ARG A 124 15.71 5.82 7.17
CA ARG A 124 16.97 5.06 7.26
C ARG A 124 16.75 3.62 6.75
N PRO A 125 17.66 3.08 5.94
CA PRO A 125 17.59 1.68 5.56
C PRO A 125 17.55 0.76 6.79
N ALA A 126 16.70 -0.27 6.73
CA ALA A 126 16.52 -1.26 7.78
C ALA A 126 16.49 -2.67 7.17
N ALA A 127 16.66 -3.70 7.99
CA ALA A 127 16.47 -5.08 7.54
C ALA A 127 14.98 -5.36 7.31
N PRO A 128 14.59 -5.99 6.17
CA PRO A 128 13.21 -6.40 5.95
C PRO A 128 12.73 -7.35 7.05
N GLN A 129 11.52 -7.11 7.56
CA GLN A 129 10.90 -7.92 8.63
C GLN A 129 9.58 -8.55 8.19
N TRP A 130 8.92 -7.96 7.20
CA TRP A 130 7.61 -8.43 6.73
C TRP A 130 7.74 -9.36 5.52
N ALA A 131 6.89 -10.38 5.50
CA ALA A 131 6.76 -11.21 4.32
C ALA A 131 6.02 -10.42 3.23
N SER A 132 6.53 -10.50 1.99
CA SER A 132 5.77 -10.00 0.85
C SER A 132 4.51 -10.84 0.66
N PRO A 133 3.34 -10.24 0.42
CA PRO A 133 2.11 -10.98 0.14
C PRO A 133 2.13 -11.70 -1.22
N VAL A 134 3.10 -11.37 -2.08
CA VAL A 134 3.30 -11.98 -3.40
C VAL A 134 4.74 -12.44 -3.55
N ASP A 135 4.99 -13.28 -4.55
CA ASP A 135 6.33 -13.79 -4.82
C ASP A 135 7.32 -12.66 -5.11
N SER A 136 8.55 -12.80 -4.60
CA SER A 136 9.57 -11.75 -4.68
C SER A 136 10.98 -12.32 -4.50
N ASP A 137 11.95 -11.75 -5.21
CA ASP A 137 13.37 -12.12 -5.16
C ASP A 137 14.26 -11.03 -4.55
N ARG A 138 13.71 -9.83 -4.34
CA ARG A 138 14.39 -8.71 -3.69
C ARG A 138 13.45 -8.04 -2.69
N LYS A 139 14.01 -7.66 -1.55
CA LYS A 139 13.30 -6.91 -0.50
C LYS A 139 14.15 -5.75 -0.02
N ALA A 140 13.48 -4.70 0.40
CA ALA A 140 14.09 -3.55 1.06
C ALA A 140 13.15 -3.01 2.14
N ALA A 141 13.73 -2.38 3.16
CA ALA A 141 12.95 -1.75 4.21
C ALA A 141 13.61 -0.45 4.69
N TRP A 142 12.79 0.42 5.23
CA TRP A 142 13.23 1.68 5.84
C TRP A 142 12.42 1.94 7.10
N GLU A 143 13.05 2.62 8.03
CA GLU A 143 12.43 3.10 9.26
C GLU A 143 12.63 4.61 9.37
N GLY A 144 11.67 5.27 9.99
CA GLY A 144 11.74 6.71 10.20
C GLY A 144 10.54 7.24 10.94
N THR A 145 10.27 8.51 10.75
CA THR A 145 9.17 9.21 11.40
C THR A 145 8.41 10.03 10.37
N HIS A 146 7.09 9.99 10.43
CA HIS A 146 6.20 10.84 9.64
C HIS A 146 5.50 11.86 10.53
N GLY A 147 5.46 13.13 10.11
CA GLY A 147 5.00 14.24 10.92
C GLY A 147 6.12 14.91 11.72
N THR A 148 5.77 15.92 12.49
CA THR A 148 6.72 16.73 13.28
C THR A 148 6.17 16.99 14.69
N GLY A 149 7.06 17.25 15.65
CA GLY A 149 6.69 17.56 17.03
C GLY A 149 5.89 16.43 17.69
N ASP A 150 4.83 16.79 18.39
CA ASP A 150 3.98 15.83 19.12
C ASP A 150 3.15 14.93 18.18
N ASP A 151 3.06 15.29 16.90
CA ASP A 151 2.37 14.51 15.86
C ASP A 151 3.28 13.56 15.10
N ALA A 152 4.55 13.49 15.49
CA ALA A 152 5.53 12.60 14.90
C ALA A 152 5.19 11.14 15.20
N VAL A 153 4.96 10.36 14.15
CA VAL A 153 4.60 8.93 14.25
C VAL A 153 5.73 8.10 13.69
N PRO A 154 6.26 7.12 14.44
CA PRO A 154 7.23 6.18 13.89
C PRO A 154 6.58 5.39 12.75
N ILE A 155 7.31 5.21 11.67
CA ILE A 155 6.83 4.46 10.50
C ILE A 155 7.90 3.47 10.06
N ARG A 156 7.43 2.42 9.44
CA ARG A 156 8.23 1.48 8.69
C ARG A 156 7.72 1.43 7.25
N VAL A 157 8.62 1.35 6.28
CA VAL A 157 8.28 1.08 4.89
C VAL A 157 8.94 -0.22 4.48
N GLU A 158 8.15 -1.14 3.97
CA GLU A 158 8.62 -2.41 3.40
C GLU A 158 8.35 -2.41 1.91
N ALA A 159 9.25 -2.98 1.14
CA ALA A 159 9.10 -3.12 -0.30
C ALA A 159 9.67 -4.44 -0.79
N ALA A 160 9.07 -4.95 -1.86
CA ALA A 160 9.53 -6.15 -2.53
C ALA A 160 9.50 -5.99 -4.06
N ALA A 161 10.37 -6.70 -4.74
CA ALA A 161 10.43 -6.75 -6.19
C ALA A 161 10.54 -8.19 -6.68
N TYR A 162 10.09 -8.42 -7.89
CA TYR A 162 10.21 -9.67 -8.61
C TYR A 162 10.80 -9.40 -9.99
N HIS A 163 11.95 -10.01 -10.28
CA HIS A 163 12.67 -9.84 -11.52
C HIS A 163 12.96 -8.35 -11.87
N GLY A 164 13.39 -7.58 -10.86
CA GLY A 164 13.73 -6.18 -10.99
C GLY A 164 12.54 -5.23 -11.07
N ARG A 165 11.31 -5.73 -11.02
CA ARG A 165 10.09 -4.92 -11.00
C ARG A 165 9.52 -4.88 -9.59
N PRO A 166 9.26 -3.70 -9.02
CA PRO A 166 8.55 -3.60 -7.76
C PRO A 166 7.20 -4.31 -7.85
N VAL A 167 6.88 -5.14 -6.84
CA VAL A 167 5.61 -5.88 -6.74
C VAL A 167 4.86 -5.56 -5.47
N TRP A 168 5.53 -4.98 -4.49
CA TRP A 168 4.92 -4.59 -3.23
C TRP A 168 5.64 -3.42 -2.60
N LEU A 169 4.86 -2.53 -2.00
CA LEU A 169 5.30 -1.53 -1.04
C LEU A 169 4.17 -1.33 -0.02
N ALA A 170 4.52 -1.18 1.25
CA ALA A 170 3.59 -0.78 2.29
C ALA A 170 4.24 0.22 3.25
N VAL A 171 3.53 1.30 3.55
CA VAL A 171 3.84 2.22 4.65
C VAL A 171 3.10 1.70 5.87
N LEU A 172 3.84 1.30 6.89
CA LEU A 172 3.37 0.58 8.07
C LEU A 172 3.49 1.48 9.31
N PRO A 173 2.43 2.14 9.73
CA PRO A 173 2.38 2.82 11.02
C PRO A 173 2.15 1.81 12.17
N PRO A 174 2.29 2.22 13.45
CA PRO A 174 2.26 1.32 14.61
C PRO A 174 0.95 0.56 14.84
N TRP A 175 -0.15 1.01 14.23
CA TRP A 175 -1.46 0.37 14.38
C TRP A 175 -1.80 -0.67 13.32
N MET A 176 -0.85 -0.97 12.39
CA MET A 176 -1.00 -2.00 11.36
C MET A 176 -0.32 -3.30 11.75
#